data_7c14fd90a94467031b93cb0ccad9ad36
#
_entry.id   7c14fd90a94467031b93cb0ccad9ad36
#
_cell.length_a   1.000
_cell.length_b   1.000
_cell.length_c   1.000
_cell.angle_alpha   90.00
_cell.angle_beta   90.00
_cell.angle_gamma   90.00
#
_symmetry.space_group_name_H-M   'P 1'
#
loop_
_entity.id
_entity.type
_entity.pdbx_description
1 polymer ?
#
loop_
_entity_poly.entity_id
_entity_poly.type
_entity_poly.pdbx_seq_one_letter_code
_entity_poly.pdbx_strand_id
1 'polypeptide(L)'
;MTYTDGLRTPRSIIIICLAVFVFASLPLLTRARAVSTSVTIVNNSSREIRNVYTSHVDRNDWSGGLLGGGATLAAGHSLDLSNLACDGQQIKVIAEDQDGCFLSTVIDCGASATWTITNDTARDCD
;
A
#
# COMPACT_ATOMS: atom_id res chain seq x y z
N MET A 1 21.62 -83.09 -18.10
CA MET A 1 20.57 -82.38 -17.37
C MET A 1 21.11 -81.03 -16.92
N THR A 2 20.83 -79.98 -17.68
CA THR A 2 21.24 -78.64 -17.37
C THR A 2 19.97 -77.77 -17.18
N TYR A 3 19.75 -77.33 -15.96
CA TYR A 3 18.64 -76.47 -15.57
C TYR A 3 19.12 -75.04 -15.61
N THR A 4 18.60 -74.25 -16.53
CA THR A 4 18.89 -72.83 -16.62
C THR A 4 17.72 -72.07 -16.00
N ASP A 5 17.91 -71.61 -14.77
CA ASP A 5 16.98 -70.66 -14.11
C ASP A 5 17.15 -69.25 -14.68
N GLY A 6 16.12 -68.82 -15.37
CA GLY A 6 16.04 -67.48 -15.92
C GLY A 6 15.65 -66.47 -14.81
N LEU A 7 16.55 -65.59 -14.42
CA LEU A 7 16.28 -64.43 -13.57
C LEU A 7 15.31 -63.47 -14.28
N ARG A 8 14.05 -63.49 -13.89
CA ARG A 8 13.06 -62.47 -14.24
C ARG A 8 13.27 -61.29 -13.29
N THR A 9 13.85 -60.22 -13.78
CA THR A 9 13.85 -58.95 -13.09
C THR A 9 12.44 -58.31 -13.13
N PRO A 10 11.88 -57.89 -12.00
CA PRO A 10 10.56 -57.26 -11.99
C PRO A 10 10.67 -55.84 -12.55
N ARG A 11 10.12 -55.65 -13.73
CA ARG A 11 9.98 -54.33 -14.39
C ARG A 11 9.02 -53.36 -13.67
N SER A 12 8.51 -53.72 -12.50
CA SER A 12 7.46 -52.95 -11.83
C SER A 12 7.95 -51.93 -10.77
N ILE A 13 9.23 -51.86 -10.48
CA ILE A 13 9.75 -50.98 -9.42
C ILE A 13 10.13 -49.59 -9.95
N ILE A 14 10.34 -49.45 -11.25
CA ILE A 14 10.80 -48.15 -11.83
C ILE A 14 9.67 -47.14 -12.04
N ILE A 15 8.41 -47.57 -12.08
CA ILE A 15 7.26 -46.68 -12.35
C ILE A 15 6.80 -45.93 -11.10
N ILE A 16 7.10 -46.41 -9.90
CA ILE A 16 6.62 -45.80 -8.64
C ILE A 16 7.49 -44.58 -8.20
N CYS A 17 8.74 -44.51 -8.62
CA CYS A 17 9.62 -43.40 -8.24
C CYS A 17 9.44 -42.13 -9.08
N LEU A 18 8.76 -42.18 -10.23
CA LEU A 18 8.53 -41.02 -11.09
C LEU A 18 7.26 -40.22 -10.74
N ALA A 19 6.34 -40.80 -9.96
CA ALA A 19 5.08 -40.12 -9.59
C ALA A 19 5.18 -39.23 -8.36
N VAL A 20 6.27 -39.30 -7.57
CA VAL A 20 6.40 -38.54 -6.30
C VAL A 20 7.08 -37.18 -6.51
N PHE A 21 7.70 -36.92 -7.65
CA PHE A 21 8.49 -35.68 -7.87
C PHE A 21 7.71 -34.52 -8.52
N VAL A 22 6.43 -34.68 -8.86
CA VAL A 22 5.64 -33.64 -9.57
C VAL A 22 4.84 -32.74 -8.61
N PHE A 23 4.79 -33.01 -7.29
CA PHE A 23 3.96 -32.27 -6.34
C PHE A 23 4.67 -31.18 -5.53
N ALA A 24 5.94 -30.85 -5.80
CA ALA A 24 6.73 -29.96 -4.93
C ALA A 24 6.98 -28.55 -5.51
N SER A 25 6.23 -28.10 -6.50
CA SER A 25 6.38 -26.72 -7.00
C SER A 25 5.04 -26.02 -7.22
N LEU A 26 4.23 -25.94 -6.15
CA LEU A 26 3.23 -24.90 -6.07
C LEU A 26 3.95 -23.61 -5.65
N PRO A 27 4.05 -22.58 -6.52
CA PRO A 27 4.51 -21.29 -6.08
C PRO A 27 3.48 -20.80 -5.04
N LEU A 28 3.92 -20.65 -3.81
CA LEU A 28 3.20 -19.87 -2.81
C LEU A 28 3.10 -18.44 -3.37
N LEU A 29 2.00 -18.17 -4.06
CA LEU A 29 1.60 -16.81 -4.38
C LEU A 29 1.30 -16.11 -3.06
N THR A 30 2.35 -15.63 -2.40
CA THR A 30 2.21 -14.67 -1.31
C THR A 30 1.61 -13.41 -1.91
N ARG A 31 0.28 -13.29 -1.83
CA ARG A 31 -0.39 -12.00 -2.07
C ARG A 31 0.20 -11.04 -1.04
N ALA A 32 1.02 -10.10 -1.50
CA ALA A 32 1.37 -8.94 -0.72
C ALA A 32 0.03 -8.29 -0.30
N ARG A 33 -0.31 -8.34 0.98
CA ARG A 33 -1.45 -7.62 1.51
C ARG A 33 -1.12 -6.14 1.33
N ALA A 34 -1.97 -5.43 0.61
CA ALA A 34 -1.93 -3.98 0.61
C ALA A 34 -2.08 -3.53 2.06
N VAL A 35 -1.07 -2.85 2.56
CA VAL A 35 -1.06 -2.32 3.92
C VAL A 35 -1.89 -1.03 3.90
N SER A 36 -2.95 -0.97 4.71
CA SER A 36 -3.77 0.24 4.84
C SER A 36 -3.18 1.18 5.88
N THR A 37 -3.24 2.46 5.59
CA THR A 37 -2.75 3.54 6.46
C THR A 37 -3.91 4.45 6.84
N SER A 38 -3.89 5.01 8.03
CA SER A 38 -4.87 5.98 8.50
C SER A 38 -4.19 7.28 8.88
N VAL A 39 -4.81 8.41 8.54
CA VAL A 39 -4.29 9.74 8.84
C VAL A 39 -5.41 10.63 9.37
N THR A 40 -5.19 11.23 10.52
CA THR A 40 -6.01 12.33 11.02
C THR A 40 -5.32 13.64 10.66
N ILE A 41 -5.96 14.48 9.85
CA ILE A 41 -5.48 15.82 9.52
C ILE A 41 -6.20 16.80 10.44
N VAL A 42 -5.43 17.55 11.23
CA VAL A 42 -5.95 18.59 12.13
C VAL A 42 -5.58 19.95 11.55
N ASN A 43 -6.56 20.74 11.13
CA ASN A 43 -6.33 22.09 10.64
C ASN A 43 -6.32 23.08 11.79
N ASN A 44 -5.16 23.26 12.40
CA ASN A 44 -4.92 24.27 13.46
C ASN A 44 -4.31 25.56 12.88
N SER A 45 -4.66 25.89 11.63
CA SER A 45 -4.28 27.15 10.99
C SER A 45 -5.49 28.08 10.86
N SER A 46 -5.26 29.31 10.44
CA SER A 46 -6.34 30.27 10.12
C SER A 46 -6.88 30.09 8.67
N ARG A 47 -6.33 29.15 7.90
CA ARG A 47 -6.67 28.92 6.49
C ARG A 47 -7.66 27.77 6.35
N GLU A 48 -8.51 27.83 5.37
CA GLU A 48 -9.35 26.73 4.94
C GLU A 48 -8.56 25.80 4.00
N ILE A 49 -8.67 24.50 4.19
CA ILE A 49 -8.12 23.50 3.28
C ILE A 49 -9.23 23.10 2.30
N ARG A 50 -9.00 23.30 1.01
CA ARG A 50 -9.97 23.03 -0.07
C ARG A 50 -9.90 21.62 -0.59
N ASN A 51 -8.74 21.00 -0.52
CA ASN A 51 -8.55 19.64 -1.01
C ASN A 51 -7.46 18.92 -0.23
N VAL A 52 -7.56 17.59 -0.25
CA VAL A 52 -6.53 16.68 0.25
C VAL A 52 -6.30 15.61 -0.78
N TYR A 53 -5.04 15.29 -1.02
CA TYR A 53 -4.60 14.27 -1.97
C TYR A 53 -3.58 13.35 -1.31
N THR A 54 -3.38 12.19 -1.90
CA THR A 54 -2.27 11.29 -1.59
C THR A 54 -1.45 11.02 -2.84
N SER A 55 -0.17 10.73 -2.66
CA SER A 55 0.76 10.39 -3.75
C SER A 55 1.85 9.47 -3.22
N HIS A 56 2.49 8.71 -4.10
CA HIS A 56 3.77 8.10 -3.76
C HIS A 56 4.82 9.19 -3.48
N VAL A 57 5.77 8.89 -2.59
CA VAL A 57 6.77 9.88 -2.16
C VAL A 57 7.67 10.33 -3.30
N ASP A 58 7.98 9.43 -4.22
CA ASP A 58 8.93 9.58 -5.32
C ASP A 58 8.28 9.80 -6.69
N ARG A 59 6.95 9.92 -6.74
CA ARG A 59 6.17 10.09 -7.96
C ARG A 59 5.13 11.20 -7.78
N ASN A 60 4.74 11.85 -8.89
CA ASN A 60 3.65 12.83 -8.92
C ASN A 60 2.35 12.18 -9.43
N ASP A 61 1.98 11.06 -8.83
CA ASP A 61 0.78 10.29 -9.15
C ASP A 61 -0.34 10.58 -8.14
N TRP A 62 -0.78 11.81 -8.09
CA TRP A 62 -1.75 12.30 -7.12
C TRP A 62 -3.09 11.57 -7.26
N SER A 63 -3.68 11.21 -6.13
CA SER A 63 -5.05 10.71 -6.06
C SER A 63 -6.06 11.76 -6.51
N GLY A 64 -7.31 11.38 -6.73
CA GLY A 64 -8.43 12.32 -6.73
C GLY A 64 -8.58 13.01 -5.37
N GLY A 65 -9.28 14.14 -5.33
CA GLY A 65 -9.56 14.86 -4.09
C GLY A 65 -10.29 13.99 -3.07
N LEU A 66 -9.79 13.96 -1.85
CA LEU A 66 -10.31 13.13 -0.76
C LEU A 66 -11.38 13.85 0.08
N LEU A 67 -11.50 15.16 -0.05
CA LEU A 67 -12.60 15.97 0.51
C LEU A 67 -13.78 15.93 -0.46
N GLY A 68 -14.58 14.90 -0.52
CA GLY A 68 -15.63 14.74 -1.52
C GLY A 68 -16.64 15.91 -1.62
N GLY A 69 -17.21 16.13 -2.83
CA GLY A 69 -18.40 16.96 -3.02
C GLY A 69 -18.25 18.48 -2.77
N GLY A 70 -17.05 19.03 -2.89
CA GLY A 70 -16.81 20.46 -2.62
C GLY A 70 -16.74 20.79 -1.13
N ALA A 71 -16.63 19.78 -0.27
CA ALA A 71 -16.38 19.99 1.15
C ALA A 71 -14.98 20.58 1.38
N THR A 72 -14.85 21.35 2.46
CA THR A 72 -13.59 21.95 2.88
C THR A 72 -13.30 21.60 4.34
N LEU A 73 -12.02 21.64 4.73
CA LEU A 73 -11.61 21.49 6.12
C LEU A 73 -11.35 22.87 6.71
N ALA A 74 -12.33 23.40 7.43
CA ALA A 74 -12.22 24.71 8.05
C ALA A 74 -11.17 24.76 9.17
N ALA A 75 -10.74 25.97 9.51
CA ALA A 75 -9.89 26.23 10.67
C ALA A 75 -10.47 25.61 11.95
N GLY A 76 -9.66 24.92 12.72
CA GLY A 76 -10.05 24.27 13.98
C GLY A 76 -10.75 22.92 13.82
N HIS A 77 -10.92 22.41 12.60
CA HIS A 77 -11.56 21.13 12.32
C HIS A 77 -10.53 20.05 11.97
N SER A 78 -10.94 18.79 12.04
CA SER A 78 -10.14 17.63 11.67
C SER A 78 -10.86 16.75 10.65
N LEU A 79 -10.06 16.02 9.87
CA LEU A 79 -10.48 15.05 8.88
C LEU A 79 -9.77 13.73 9.14
N ASP A 80 -10.54 12.66 9.24
CA ASP A 80 -10.01 11.31 9.38
C ASP A 80 -10.06 10.61 8.01
N LEU A 81 -8.89 10.20 7.53
CA LEU A 81 -8.71 9.41 6.34
C LEU A 81 -8.32 7.99 6.76
N SER A 82 -9.13 7.01 6.42
CA SER A 82 -8.88 5.60 6.71
C SER A 82 -8.73 4.79 5.42
N ASN A 83 -8.08 3.64 5.54
CA ASN A 83 -7.88 2.71 4.42
C ASN A 83 -7.17 3.32 3.22
N LEU A 84 -6.23 4.24 3.46
CA LEU A 84 -5.37 4.75 2.40
C LEU A 84 -4.50 3.61 1.86
N ALA A 85 -4.58 3.37 0.56
CA ALA A 85 -3.75 2.38 -0.11
C ALA A 85 -2.29 2.84 -0.08
N CYS A 86 -1.41 1.97 0.38
CA CYS A 86 0.01 2.24 0.49
C CYS A 86 0.77 1.01 -0.01
N ASP A 87 1.39 1.12 -1.17
CA ASP A 87 2.10 0.03 -1.84
C ASP A 87 3.63 0.12 -1.69
N GLY A 88 4.12 1.06 -0.88
CA GLY A 88 5.52 1.27 -0.55
C GLY A 88 5.77 1.26 0.96
N GLN A 89 6.83 1.93 1.38
CA GLN A 89 7.13 2.16 2.79
C GLN A 89 6.47 3.43 3.33
N GLN A 90 6.25 4.41 2.48
CA GLN A 90 5.72 5.72 2.84
C GLN A 90 4.73 6.23 1.79
N ILE A 91 3.81 7.07 2.24
CA ILE A 91 2.86 7.81 1.42
C ILE A 91 2.98 9.30 1.71
N LYS A 92 2.87 10.12 0.68
CA LYS A 92 2.82 11.57 0.78
C LYS A 92 1.36 12.00 0.87
N VAL A 93 1.04 12.80 1.89
CA VAL A 93 -0.28 13.44 2.04
C VAL A 93 -0.12 14.92 1.71
N ILE A 94 -0.99 15.44 0.88
CA ILE A 94 -0.92 16.78 0.33
C ILE A 94 -2.24 17.49 0.62
N ALA A 95 -2.17 18.69 1.16
CA ALA A 95 -3.33 19.57 1.38
C ALA A 95 -3.19 20.81 0.48
N GLU A 96 -4.29 21.23 -0.12
CA GLU A 96 -4.38 22.48 -0.88
C GLU A 96 -5.19 23.48 -0.07
N ASP A 97 -4.62 24.63 0.25
CA ASP A 97 -5.30 25.67 1.00
C ASP A 97 -6.17 26.60 0.10
N GLN A 98 -6.88 27.51 0.72
CA GLN A 98 -7.78 28.45 0.05
C GLN A 98 -7.07 29.38 -0.95
N ASP A 99 -5.77 29.58 -0.81
CA ASP A 99 -4.95 30.41 -1.69
C ASP A 99 -4.38 29.61 -2.88
N GLY A 100 -4.62 28.29 -2.94
CA GLY A 100 -4.08 27.38 -3.94
C GLY A 100 -2.65 26.92 -3.65
N CYS A 101 -2.16 27.15 -2.43
CA CYS A 101 -0.84 26.67 -2.01
C CYS A 101 -0.92 25.24 -1.51
N PHE A 102 0.14 24.47 -1.75
CA PHE A 102 0.23 23.08 -1.31
C PHE A 102 1.06 22.94 -0.04
N LEU A 103 0.56 22.14 0.87
CA LEU A 103 1.25 21.70 2.08
C LEU A 103 1.38 20.19 2.00
N SER A 104 2.45 19.62 2.52
CA SER A 104 2.60 18.18 2.46
C SER A 104 3.32 17.62 3.67
N THR A 105 3.05 16.35 3.94
CA THR A 105 3.77 15.53 4.90
C THR A 105 3.96 14.13 4.34
N VAL A 106 4.93 13.39 4.89
CA VAL A 106 5.19 11.99 4.56
C VAL A 106 4.92 11.16 5.79
N ILE A 107 4.21 10.06 5.63
CA ILE A 107 3.86 9.12 6.70
C ILE A 107 4.22 7.69 6.32
N ASP A 108 4.53 6.88 7.33
CA ASP A 108 4.87 5.47 7.13
C ASP A 108 3.61 4.65 6.86
N CYS A 109 3.69 3.72 5.93
CA CYS A 109 2.62 2.79 5.62
C CYS A 109 2.33 1.84 6.79
N GLY A 110 1.05 1.54 6.99
CA GLY A 110 0.59 0.64 8.06
C GLY A 110 0.55 1.27 9.44
N ALA A 111 0.83 2.57 9.54
CA ALA A 111 0.69 3.32 10.78
C ALA A 111 -0.60 4.16 10.79
N SER A 112 -1.03 4.53 12.00
CA SER A 112 -1.98 5.62 12.21
C SER A 112 -1.18 6.86 12.56
N ALA A 113 -1.33 7.94 11.80
CA ALA A 113 -0.60 9.17 11.98
C ALA A 113 -1.56 10.36 12.19
N THR A 114 -1.09 11.39 12.88
CA THR A 114 -1.77 12.68 12.97
C THR A 114 -0.89 13.74 12.34
N TRP A 115 -1.42 14.46 11.37
CA TRP A 115 -0.78 15.62 10.77
C TRP A 115 -1.49 16.90 11.18
N THR A 116 -0.81 17.74 11.95
CA THR A 116 -1.32 19.04 12.38
C THR A 116 -0.79 20.13 11.45
N ILE A 117 -1.70 20.78 10.74
CA ILE A 117 -1.41 21.95 9.91
C ILE A 117 -1.54 23.19 10.77
N THR A 118 -0.51 24.02 10.80
CA THR A 118 -0.47 25.30 11.53
C THR A 118 -0.20 26.45 10.57
N ASN A 119 -0.23 27.70 11.07
CA ASN A 119 0.15 28.86 10.25
C ASN A 119 1.60 28.82 9.78
N ASP A 120 2.47 28.13 10.55
CA ASP A 120 3.91 28.00 10.26
C ASP A 120 4.24 26.78 9.38
N THR A 121 3.24 25.93 9.06
CA THR A 121 3.46 24.80 8.14
C THR A 121 3.92 25.32 6.78
N ALA A 122 5.04 24.78 6.28
CA ALA A 122 5.62 25.18 5.01
C ALA A 122 4.62 25.03 3.85
N ARG A 123 4.56 26.03 2.99
CA ARG A 123 3.66 26.11 1.84
C ARG A 123 4.45 26.25 0.55
N ASP A 124 4.01 25.56 -0.47
CA ASP A 124 4.49 25.65 -1.83
C ASP A 124 3.42 26.38 -2.64
N CYS A 125 3.70 27.63 -3.00
CA CYS A 125 2.81 28.51 -3.74
C CYS A 125 3.51 28.94 -5.02
N ASP A 126 3.01 28.53 -6.18
CA ASP A 126 3.45 28.97 -7.50
C ASP A 126 2.98 30.39 -7.84
#